data_6ce5d80a28d4b73d9e6703a1eab8573f
#
_entry.id   6ce5d80a28d4b73d9e6703a1eab8573f
#
_cell.length_a   1.000
_cell.length_b   1.000
_cell.length_c   1.000
_cell.angle_alpha   90.00
_cell.angle_beta   90.00
_cell.angle_gamma   90.00
#
_symmetry.space_group_name_H-M   'P 1'
#
loop_
_entity.id
_entity.type
_entity.pdbx_description
1 polymer ?
#
loop_
_entity_poly.entity_id
_entity_poly.type
_entity_poly.pdbx_seq_one_letter_code
_entity_poly.pdbx_strand_id
1 'polypeptide(L)'
;MVEPYNSILTTHTSMEHSDVAFMVDNEAIYDLCNKNLGVSRPTYHNLNRLISQIVSSITASLRFEGALNVDLAEFQTNLVPYPRIHFPLANYAPVHAADKVTHMQISTTDLTNECFAPGMQMVKCNPMDGKYMAVTLLYRGDVVPKDVNTAIQVIKNKKTIEFVDWCPTGFKVGINYMPPTVVPGGDLATVPRSLCMLSNTTAIAQAWARLDYKFDLLYNKRAFIHWYVGEGMEEGEFAEAREDLAALEKDYEEIAQEPDDSDDEDDY
;
A
#
# COMPACT_ATOMS: atom_id res chain seq x y z
N MET A 1 -12.87 1.23 -19.63
CA MET A 1 -13.42 -0.06 -20.10
C MET A 1 -12.30 -1.09 -20.29
N VAL A 2 -11.19 -0.73 -20.93
CA VAL A 2 -10.02 -1.62 -21.16
C VAL A 2 -8.96 -1.56 -20.07
N GLU A 3 -9.24 -0.91 -18.97
CA GLU A 3 -8.31 -0.79 -17.82
C GLU A 3 -7.78 -2.13 -17.29
N PRO A 4 -8.59 -3.20 -17.21
CA PRO A 4 -8.08 -4.51 -16.79
C PRO A 4 -6.97 -5.03 -17.70
N TYR A 5 -7.08 -4.86 -19.00
CA TYR A 5 -6.01 -5.23 -19.94
C TYR A 5 -4.75 -4.42 -19.68
N ASN A 6 -4.88 -3.08 -19.63
CA ASN A 6 -3.74 -2.19 -19.42
C ASN A 6 -3.05 -2.48 -18.09
N SER A 7 -3.82 -2.72 -17.02
CA SER A 7 -3.28 -2.99 -15.70
C SER A 7 -2.49 -4.30 -15.66
N ILE A 8 -3.03 -5.38 -16.23
CA ILE A 8 -2.38 -6.69 -16.24
C ILE A 8 -1.14 -6.69 -17.12
N LEU A 9 -1.22 -6.14 -18.33
CA LEU A 9 -0.06 -6.03 -19.22
C LEU A 9 1.05 -5.18 -18.62
N THR A 10 0.72 -4.06 -17.99
CA THR A 10 1.70 -3.18 -17.32
C THR A 10 2.34 -3.88 -16.12
N THR A 11 1.55 -4.58 -15.31
CA THR A 11 2.06 -5.28 -14.12
C THR A 11 2.99 -6.40 -14.51
N HIS A 12 2.64 -7.20 -15.52
CA HIS A 12 3.49 -8.26 -16.06
C HIS A 12 4.88 -7.71 -16.47
N THR A 13 4.90 -6.64 -17.26
CA THR A 13 6.17 -6.02 -17.70
C THR A 13 6.92 -5.38 -16.51
N SER A 14 6.22 -4.76 -15.57
CA SER A 14 6.83 -4.08 -14.43
C SER A 14 7.43 -5.05 -13.41
N MET A 15 6.87 -6.28 -13.30
CA MET A 15 7.38 -7.27 -12.34
C MET A 15 8.85 -7.63 -12.56
N GLU A 16 9.30 -7.68 -13.80
CA GLU A 16 10.68 -8.02 -14.14
C GLU A 16 11.65 -6.83 -14.00
N HIS A 17 11.15 -5.59 -14.07
CA HIS A 17 11.97 -4.40 -14.20
C HIS A 17 11.90 -3.44 -13.01
N SER A 18 11.12 -3.76 -11.98
CA SER A 18 10.97 -2.92 -10.80
C SER A 18 11.43 -3.61 -9.54
N ASP A 19 12.13 -2.88 -8.67
CA ASP A 19 12.53 -3.36 -7.35
C ASP A 19 11.39 -3.26 -6.34
N VAL A 20 10.63 -2.17 -6.39
CA VAL A 20 9.43 -1.91 -5.57
C VAL A 20 8.42 -1.14 -6.41
N ALA A 21 7.18 -1.59 -6.42
CA ALA A 21 6.09 -0.93 -7.15
C ALA A 21 4.92 -0.59 -6.21
N PHE A 22 4.58 0.69 -6.12
CA PHE A 22 3.46 1.15 -5.32
C PHE A 22 2.19 1.21 -6.17
N MET A 23 1.21 0.41 -5.80
CA MET A 23 -0.11 0.45 -6.43
C MET A 23 -1.02 1.46 -5.77
N VAL A 24 -1.82 2.12 -6.58
CA VAL A 24 -2.83 3.08 -6.14
C VAL A 24 -4.14 2.78 -6.88
N ASP A 25 -5.22 2.65 -6.11
CA ASP A 25 -6.57 2.44 -6.63
C ASP A 25 -7.39 3.73 -6.46
N ASN A 26 -7.82 4.29 -7.57
CA ASN A 26 -8.64 5.51 -7.56
C ASN A 26 -9.93 5.34 -6.75
N GLU A 27 -10.54 4.16 -6.73
CA GLU A 27 -11.75 3.90 -5.96
C GLU A 27 -11.48 4.02 -4.45
N ALA A 28 -10.35 3.49 -3.96
CA ALA A 28 -9.96 3.61 -2.55
C ALA A 28 -9.72 5.07 -2.15
N ILE A 29 -9.02 5.84 -2.99
CA ILE A 29 -8.74 7.26 -2.72
C ILE A 29 -10.02 8.09 -2.82
N TYR A 30 -10.91 7.77 -3.76
CA TYR A 30 -12.21 8.41 -3.87
C TYR A 30 -13.01 8.24 -2.56
N ASP A 31 -13.05 7.04 -2.01
CA ASP A 31 -13.70 6.75 -0.73
C ASP A 31 -13.08 7.54 0.43
N LEU A 32 -11.75 7.66 0.47
CA LEU A 32 -11.05 8.49 1.46
C LEU A 32 -11.42 9.97 1.35
N CYS A 33 -11.43 10.52 0.14
CA CYS A 33 -11.83 11.92 -0.08
C CYS A 33 -13.27 12.16 0.34
N ASN A 34 -14.17 11.23 0.06
CA ASN A 34 -15.58 11.37 0.40
C ASN A 34 -15.82 11.25 1.91
N LYS A 35 -15.32 10.17 2.52
CA LYS A 35 -15.61 9.84 3.94
C LYS A 35 -14.83 10.73 4.90
N ASN A 36 -13.54 10.95 4.65
CA ASN A 36 -12.64 11.61 5.60
C ASN A 36 -12.57 13.11 5.35
N LEU A 37 -12.45 13.54 4.10
CA LEU A 37 -12.38 14.96 3.74
C LEU A 37 -13.75 15.59 3.52
N GLY A 38 -14.83 14.79 3.39
CA GLY A 38 -16.19 15.30 3.20
C GLY A 38 -16.45 15.89 1.81
N VAL A 39 -15.61 15.58 0.83
CA VAL A 39 -15.79 16.02 -0.57
C VAL A 39 -16.85 15.14 -1.22
N SER A 40 -18.03 15.68 -1.50
CA SER A 40 -19.16 14.92 -2.04
C SER A 40 -18.95 14.38 -3.46
N ARG A 41 -18.15 15.05 -4.26
CA ARG A 41 -17.79 14.67 -5.63
C ARG A 41 -16.30 14.91 -5.89
N PRO A 42 -15.41 14.02 -5.41
CA PRO A 42 -13.98 14.16 -5.65
C PRO A 42 -13.66 14.14 -7.13
N THR A 43 -12.79 15.05 -7.54
CA THR A 43 -12.22 15.09 -8.89
C THR A 43 -10.82 14.46 -8.89
N TYR A 44 -10.26 14.18 -10.05
CA TYR A 44 -8.87 13.71 -10.16
C TYR A 44 -7.86 14.65 -9.47
N HIS A 45 -8.13 15.95 -9.39
CA HIS A 45 -7.27 16.88 -8.66
C HIS A 45 -7.24 16.60 -7.16
N ASN A 46 -8.39 16.26 -6.56
CA ASN A 46 -8.46 15.88 -5.14
C ASN A 46 -7.69 14.58 -4.88
N LEU A 47 -7.89 13.58 -5.73
CA LEU A 47 -7.20 12.29 -5.66
C LEU A 47 -5.68 12.46 -5.79
N ASN A 48 -5.24 13.20 -6.80
CA ASN A 48 -3.82 13.44 -7.09
C ASN A 48 -3.12 14.20 -5.95
N ARG A 49 -3.81 15.07 -5.22
CA ARG A 49 -3.25 15.76 -4.05
C ARG A 49 -2.92 14.78 -2.93
N LEU A 50 -3.77 13.77 -2.66
CA LEU A 50 -3.46 12.72 -1.68
C LEU A 50 -2.30 11.84 -2.14
N ILE A 51 -2.28 11.43 -3.40
CA ILE A 51 -1.16 10.67 -3.98
C ILE A 51 0.14 11.46 -3.85
N SER A 52 0.10 12.76 -4.13
CA SER A 52 1.28 13.64 -4.00
C SER A 52 1.79 13.71 -2.57
N GLN A 53 0.92 13.69 -1.56
CA GLN A 53 1.32 13.63 -0.15
C GLN A 53 2.08 12.34 0.17
N ILE A 54 1.64 11.21 -0.35
CA ILE A 54 2.30 9.93 -0.15
C ILE A 54 3.67 9.93 -0.82
N VAL A 55 3.76 10.35 -2.08
CA VAL A 55 5.03 10.45 -2.80
C VAL A 55 5.99 11.41 -2.09
N SER A 56 5.49 12.55 -1.60
CA SER A 56 6.28 13.49 -0.81
C SER A 56 6.80 12.86 0.49
N SER A 57 6.00 12.02 1.14
CA SER A 57 6.38 11.36 2.39
C SER A 57 7.42 10.25 2.15
N ILE A 58 7.29 9.49 1.06
CA ILE A 58 8.25 8.46 0.68
C ILE A 58 9.63 9.08 0.37
N THR A 59 9.66 10.22 -0.30
CA THR A 59 10.88 10.90 -0.71
C THR A 59 11.42 11.90 0.33
N ALA A 60 10.73 12.11 1.43
CA ALA A 60 11.11 13.11 2.44
C ALA A 60 12.51 12.89 3.02
N SER A 61 12.89 11.64 3.25
CA SER A 61 14.22 11.28 3.78
C SER A 61 15.36 11.64 2.84
N LEU A 62 15.11 11.75 1.53
CA LEU A 62 16.10 12.17 0.53
C LEU A 62 16.24 13.69 0.46
N ARG A 63 15.22 14.42 0.89
CA ARG A 63 15.13 15.89 0.71
C ARG A 63 15.38 16.67 1.98
N PHE A 64 15.14 16.08 3.14
CA PHE A 64 15.18 16.75 4.44
C PHE A 64 15.89 15.90 5.48
N GLU A 65 16.49 16.55 6.47
CA GLU A 65 17.08 15.88 7.63
C GLU A 65 16.03 15.32 8.58
N GLY A 66 16.36 14.20 9.21
CA GLY A 66 15.52 13.56 10.22
C GLY A 66 16.31 12.81 11.27
N ALA A 67 15.64 12.40 12.33
CA ALA A 67 16.24 11.58 13.38
C ALA A 67 16.61 10.18 12.89
N LEU A 68 15.80 9.63 11.99
CA LEU A 68 15.98 8.31 11.38
C LEU A 68 15.66 8.44 9.88
N ASN A 69 16.68 8.45 9.05
CA ASN A 69 16.52 8.50 7.60
C ASN A 69 16.37 7.09 7.03
N VAL A 70 15.46 6.93 6.08
CA VAL A 70 15.25 5.70 5.32
C VAL A 70 15.50 5.99 3.84
N ASP A 71 16.50 5.36 3.26
CA ASP A 71 16.83 5.48 1.85
C ASP A 71 15.89 4.63 0.97
N LEU A 72 15.78 4.96 -0.32
CA LEU A 72 14.99 4.18 -1.27
C LEU A 72 15.47 2.73 -1.39
N ALA A 73 16.78 2.51 -1.33
CA ALA A 73 17.37 1.17 -1.31
C ALA A 73 16.93 0.36 -0.07
N GLU A 74 16.70 1.03 1.06
CA GLU A 74 16.21 0.38 2.27
C GLU A 74 14.75 -0.08 2.13
N PHE A 75 13.94 0.53 1.28
CA PHE A 75 12.59 0.04 1.00
C PHE A 75 12.64 -1.34 0.36
N GLN A 76 13.48 -1.53 -0.64
CA GLN A 76 13.70 -2.85 -1.24
C GLN A 76 14.14 -3.87 -0.19
N THR A 77 15.19 -3.55 0.57
CA THR A 77 15.77 -4.47 1.55
C THR A 77 14.80 -4.83 2.68
N ASN A 78 13.97 -3.88 3.14
CA ASN A 78 13.13 -4.09 4.32
C ASN A 78 11.67 -4.46 3.99
N LEU A 79 11.16 -4.13 2.79
CA LEU A 79 9.78 -4.37 2.41
C LEU A 79 9.58 -5.55 1.47
N VAL A 80 10.62 -5.99 0.77
CA VAL A 80 10.52 -7.02 -0.26
C VAL A 80 11.18 -8.31 0.21
N PRO A 81 10.39 -9.31 0.69
CA PRO A 81 10.93 -10.57 1.14
C PRO A 81 11.36 -11.49 -0.01
N TYR A 82 10.65 -11.42 -1.13
CA TYR A 82 10.89 -12.19 -2.35
C TYR A 82 10.80 -11.29 -3.58
N PRO A 83 11.59 -11.52 -4.63
CA PRO A 83 11.67 -10.61 -5.78
C PRO A 83 10.32 -10.28 -6.42
N ARG A 84 9.39 -11.21 -6.49
CA ARG A 84 8.06 -11.02 -7.09
C ARG A 84 7.08 -10.32 -6.14
N ILE A 85 7.28 -10.44 -4.84
CA ILE A 85 6.42 -9.89 -3.77
C ILE A 85 6.89 -8.47 -3.43
N HIS A 86 6.84 -7.57 -4.39
CA HIS A 86 7.37 -6.21 -4.29
C HIS A 86 6.30 -5.12 -4.47
N PHE A 87 5.04 -5.42 -4.13
CA PHE A 87 3.90 -4.50 -4.23
C PHE A 87 3.41 -4.09 -2.83
N PRO A 88 4.09 -3.18 -2.12
CA PRO A 88 3.61 -2.70 -0.83
C PRO A 88 2.39 -1.79 -0.99
N LEU A 89 1.50 -1.84 0.00
CA LEU A 89 0.40 -0.92 0.18
C LEU A 89 0.89 0.37 0.84
N ALA A 90 0.35 1.50 0.44
CA ALA A 90 0.57 2.78 1.09
C ALA A 90 -0.68 3.21 1.88
N ASN A 91 -0.46 3.65 3.13
CA ASN A 91 -1.46 4.27 3.97
C ASN A 91 -0.94 5.65 4.40
N TYR A 92 -1.82 6.59 4.58
CA TYR A 92 -1.46 7.94 5.03
C TYR A 92 -2.42 8.39 6.14
N ALA A 93 -1.89 9.02 7.17
CA ALA A 93 -2.65 9.64 8.25
C ALA A 93 -1.94 10.93 8.73
N PRO A 94 -2.69 11.93 9.21
CA PRO A 94 -4.14 12.01 9.25
C PRO A 94 -4.73 12.46 7.91
N VAL A 95 -5.89 11.94 7.56
CA VAL A 95 -6.66 12.40 6.40
C VAL A 95 -7.93 13.06 6.92
N HIS A 96 -7.84 14.34 7.24
CA HIS A 96 -8.94 15.13 7.80
C HIS A 96 -9.10 16.47 7.10
N ALA A 97 -10.34 16.92 7.00
CA ALA A 97 -10.65 18.26 6.50
C ALA A 97 -10.20 19.34 7.51
N ALA A 98 -9.87 20.53 7.01
CA ALA A 98 -9.40 21.65 7.83
C ALA A 98 -10.34 21.99 8.98
N ASP A 99 -11.65 21.92 8.77
CA ASP A 99 -12.67 22.26 9.76
C ASP A 99 -12.67 21.28 10.97
N LYS A 100 -12.28 20.03 10.73
CA LYS A 100 -12.25 18.98 11.77
C LYS A 100 -11.00 19.05 12.65
N VAL A 101 -9.86 19.42 12.08
CA VAL A 101 -8.56 19.38 12.77
C VAL A 101 -8.41 20.49 13.82
N THR A 102 -9.12 21.61 13.71
CA THR A 102 -9.01 22.75 14.61
C THR A 102 -9.24 22.39 16.08
N HIS A 103 -9.95 21.28 16.34
CA HIS A 103 -10.32 20.83 17.68
C HIS A 103 -9.67 19.47 18.08
N MET A 104 -8.79 18.92 17.23
CA MET A 104 -8.19 17.59 17.48
C MET A 104 -6.70 17.73 17.81
N GLN A 105 -6.30 17.21 18.97
CA GLN A 105 -4.89 16.96 19.29
C GLN A 105 -4.61 15.48 18.97
N ILE A 106 -3.99 15.23 17.82
CA ILE A 106 -3.66 13.87 17.39
C ILE A 106 -2.30 13.50 17.98
N SER A 107 -2.27 12.52 18.88
CA SER A 107 -1.01 11.98 19.42
C SER A 107 -0.33 11.05 18.40
N THR A 108 0.95 10.75 18.62
CA THR A 108 1.69 9.79 17.79
C THR A 108 1.04 8.40 17.80
N THR A 109 0.49 7.99 18.94
CA THR A 109 -0.22 6.71 19.07
C THR A 109 -1.54 6.70 18.30
N ASP A 110 -2.31 7.79 18.35
CA ASP A 110 -3.58 7.90 17.61
C ASP A 110 -3.32 7.89 16.10
N LEU A 111 -2.28 8.62 15.66
CA LEU A 111 -1.84 8.67 14.27
C LEU A 111 -1.47 7.27 13.74
N THR A 112 -0.71 6.52 14.54
CA THR A 112 -0.32 5.15 14.19
C THR A 112 -1.53 4.22 14.14
N ASN A 113 -2.44 4.32 15.11
CA ASN A 113 -3.68 3.55 15.12
C ASN A 113 -4.57 3.86 13.91
N GLU A 114 -4.66 5.13 13.50
CA GLU A 114 -5.41 5.56 12.32
C GLU A 114 -4.84 4.94 11.03
N CYS A 115 -3.51 4.90 10.90
CA CYS A 115 -2.87 4.26 9.73
C CYS A 115 -3.22 2.77 9.59
N PHE A 116 -3.38 2.05 10.69
CA PHE A 116 -3.77 0.63 10.67
C PHE A 116 -5.29 0.42 10.61
N ALA A 117 -6.08 1.49 10.62
CA ALA A 117 -7.52 1.38 10.51
C ALA A 117 -7.95 0.88 9.12
N PRO A 118 -8.99 0.02 9.05
CA PRO A 118 -9.52 -0.43 7.76
C PRO A 118 -9.99 0.75 6.90
N GLY A 119 -9.70 0.71 5.62
CA GLY A 119 -10.10 1.74 4.66
C GLY A 119 -9.15 2.93 4.51
N MET A 120 -8.02 2.94 5.22
CA MET A 120 -6.98 3.98 5.06
C MET A 120 -5.94 3.65 3.98
N GLN A 121 -6.03 2.47 3.37
CA GLN A 121 -5.14 2.04 2.29
C GLN A 121 -5.48 2.73 0.97
N MET A 122 -4.45 2.93 0.15
CA MET A 122 -4.60 3.45 -1.23
C MET A 122 -5.05 2.39 -2.23
N VAL A 123 -5.21 1.16 -1.81
CA VAL A 123 -5.79 0.06 -2.58
C VAL A 123 -6.96 -0.53 -1.81
N LYS A 124 -8.05 -0.84 -2.48
CA LYS A 124 -9.25 -1.39 -1.87
C LYS A 124 -9.06 -2.88 -1.56
N CYS A 125 -8.65 -3.17 -0.35
CA CYS A 125 -8.52 -4.52 0.21
C CYS A 125 -8.77 -4.48 1.72
N ASN A 126 -9.00 -5.63 2.34
CA ASN A 126 -9.13 -5.72 3.79
C ASN A 126 -7.84 -6.29 4.40
N PRO A 127 -7.05 -5.48 5.12
CA PRO A 127 -5.79 -5.96 5.70
C PRO A 127 -5.97 -7.05 6.76
N MET A 128 -7.18 -7.15 7.34
CA MET A 128 -7.49 -8.17 8.36
C MET A 128 -7.63 -9.59 7.79
N ASP A 129 -7.81 -9.70 6.47
CA ASP A 129 -7.92 -10.98 5.77
C ASP A 129 -6.55 -11.50 5.29
N GLY A 130 -5.48 -10.81 5.64
CA GLY A 130 -4.11 -11.17 5.25
C GLY A 130 -3.12 -11.00 6.39
N LYS A 131 -1.89 -11.46 6.16
CA LYS A 131 -0.78 -11.32 7.09
C LYS A 131 0.23 -10.28 6.60
N TYR A 132 0.78 -9.51 7.53
CA TYR A 132 1.85 -8.55 7.22
C TYR A 132 3.20 -9.27 7.15
N MET A 133 3.97 -9.00 6.11
CA MET A 133 5.34 -9.49 5.96
C MET A 133 6.36 -8.45 6.44
N ALA A 134 6.13 -7.19 6.12
CA ALA A 134 6.99 -6.08 6.51
C ALA A 134 6.19 -4.78 6.57
N VAL A 135 6.57 -3.89 7.49
CA VAL A 135 5.93 -2.58 7.65
C VAL A 135 7.01 -1.51 7.84
N THR A 136 6.95 -0.45 7.03
CA THR A 136 7.77 0.75 7.21
C THR A 136 6.89 1.92 7.60
N LEU A 137 7.21 2.56 8.72
CA LEU A 137 6.51 3.71 9.27
C LEU A 137 7.34 4.98 9.05
N LEU A 138 6.88 5.88 8.19
CA LEU A 138 7.55 7.13 7.86
C LEU A 138 6.83 8.30 8.54
N TYR A 139 7.35 8.71 9.70
CA TYR A 139 6.83 9.87 10.44
C TYR A 139 7.43 11.17 9.92
N ARG A 140 6.62 12.22 9.94
CA ARG A 140 7.06 13.59 9.61
C ARG A 140 6.57 14.58 10.65
N GLY A 141 7.41 15.57 10.94
CA GLY A 141 7.09 16.69 11.81
C GLY A 141 7.51 16.47 13.28
N ASP A 142 6.69 16.97 14.19
CA ASP A 142 6.94 16.92 15.62
C ASP A 142 6.66 15.52 16.20
N VAL A 143 7.61 14.63 16.02
CA VAL A 143 7.53 13.23 16.46
C VAL A 143 8.78 12.83 17.22
N VAL A 144 8.59 12.26 18.39
CA VAL A 144 9.68 11.80 19.28
C VAL A 144 9.83 10.28 19.16
N PRO A 145 11.05 9.74 19.00
CA PRO A 145 11.30 8.30 18.88
C PRO A 145 10.71 7.46 20.02
N LYS A 146 10.67 7.99 21.24
CA LYS A 146 10.08 7.32 22.40
C LYS A 146 8.59 7.05 22.22
N ASP A 147 7.86 8.04 21.71
CA ASP A 147 6.40 7.94 21.49
C ASP A 147 6.09 6.96 20.37
N VAL A 148 6.95 6.91 19.34
CA VAL A 148 6.86 5.94 18.24
C VAL A 148 7.02 4.51 18.76
N ASN A 149 8.03 4.25 19.61
CA ASN A 149 8.22 2.93 20.20
C ASN A 149 7.01 2.49 21.05
N THR A 150 6.43 3.41 21.81
CA THR A 150 5.21 3.14 22.58
C THR A 150 4.04 2.83 21.66
N ALA A 151 3.85 3.58 20.58
CA ALA A 151 2.80 3.34 19.59
C ALA A 151 2.95 1.96 18.92
N ILE A 152 4.16 1.58 18.54
CA ILE A 152 4.44 0.26 17.95
C ILE A 152 4.12 -0.88 18.93
N GLN A 153 4.44 -0.72 20.22
CA GLN A 153 4.09 -1.71 21.23
C GLN A 153 2.57 -1.88 21.35
N VAL A 154 1.81 -0.79 21.29
CA VAL A 154 0.35 -0.84 21.28
C VAL A 154 -0.17 -1.61 20.07
N ILE A 155 0.40 -1.36 18.88
CA ILE A 155 0.02 -2.06 17.65
C ILE A 155 0.34 -3.57 17.74
N LYS A 156 1.54 -3.94 18.21
CA LYS A 156 1.94 -5.36 18.36
C LYS A 156 1.04 -6.15 19.32
N ASN A 157 0.45 -5.47 20.31
CA ASN A 157 -0.47 -6.10 21.26
C ASN A 157 -1.90 -6.26 20.70
N LYS A 158 -2.20 -5.71 19.52
CA LYS A 158 -3.50 -5.87 18.88
C LYS A 158 -3.60 -7.21 18.18
N LYS A 159 -4.57 -8.02 18.57
CA LYS A 159 -4.87 -9.33 17.93
C LYS A 159 -5.42 -9.23 16.50
N THR A 160 -5.75 -8.02 16.04
CA THR A 160 -6.30 -7.77 14.70
C THR A 160 -5.23 -7.55 13.64
N ILE A 161 -3.96 -7.51 14.05
CA ILE A 161 -2.81 -7.29 13.15
C ILE A 161 -1.94 -8.52 13.25
N GLU A 162 -1.98 -9.33 12.22
CA GLU A 162 -1.23 -10.58 12.13
C GLU A 162 -0.02 -10.42 11.24
N PHE A 163 1.12 -10.91 11.71
CA PHE A 163 2.36 -11.01 10.94
C PHE A 163 2.60 -12.45 10.54
N VAL A 164 3.36 -12.64 9.46
CA VAL A 164 3.85 -13.97 9.09
C VAL A 164 4.79 -14.50 10.17
N ASP A 165 4.80 -15.82 10.40
CA ASP A 165 5.53 -16.44 11.51
C ASP A 165 7.05 -16.29 11.38
N TRP A 166 7.57 -16.25 10.16
CA TRP A 166 8.99 -16.07 9.89
C TRP A 166 9.48 -14.61 10.03
N CYS A 167 8.58 -13.62 10.25
CA CYS A 167 8.95 -12.21 10.43
C CYS A 167 8.13 -11.52 11.53
N PRO A 168 8.29 -11.92 12.82
CA PRO A 168 7.48 -11.39 13.92
C PRO A 168 7.81 -9.93 14.30
N THR A 169 8.92 -9.35 13.79
CA THR A 169 9.41 -7.99 14.13
C THR A 169 9.55 -7.08 12.91
N GLY A 170 8.64 -7.21 11.95
CA GLY A 170 8.71 -6.57 10.65
C GLY A 170 8.50 -5.05 10.61
N PHE A 171 8.89 -4.28 11.65
CA PHE A 171 8.77 -2.82 11.68
C PHE A 171 10.09 -2.11 11.41
N LYS A 172 10.11 -1.24 10.42
CA LYS A 172 11.14 -0.22 10.18
C LYS A 172 10.53 1.16 10.43
N VAL A 173 11.30 2.06 11.03
CA VAL A 173 10.86 3.42 11.34
C VAL A 173 11.78 4.44 10.70
N GLY A 174 11.18 5.43 10.03
CA GLY A 174 11.83 6.66 9.59
C GLY A 174 11.18 7.85 10.27
N ILE A 175 11.98 8.84 10.69
CA ILE A 175 11.49 10.08 11.30
C ILE A 175 12.18 11.25 10.61
N ASN A 176 11.38 12.13 10.04
CA ASN A 176 11.83 13.36 9.40
C ASN A 176 11.28 14.58 10.17
N TYR A 177 12.12 15.58 10.43
CA TYR A 177 11.72 16.76 11.21
C TYR A 177 10.84 17.73 10.45
N MET A 178 10.86 17.68 9.12
CA MET A 178 10.05 18.60 8.30
C MET A 178 8.59 18.20 8.30
N PRO A 179 7.68 19.03 8.83
CA PRO A 179 6.26 18.72 8.82
C PRO A 179 5.72 18.62 7.38
N PRO A 180 4.60 17.90 7.17
CA PRO A 180 3.99 17.81 5.85
C PRO A 180 3.48 19.18 5.42
N THR A 181 3.67 19.51 4.14
CA THR A 181 3.09 20.70 3.50
C THR A 181 1.86 20.31 2.71
N VAL A 182 0.84 21.15 2.74
CA VAL A 182 -0.40 20.95 1.95
C VAL A 182 -0.56 22.07 0.93
N VAL A 183 -1.31 21.80 -0.13
CA VAL A 183 -1.61 22.81 -1.14
C VAL A 183 -2.53 23.87 -0.53
N PRO A 184 -2.19 25.16 -0.58
CA PRO A 184 -3.07 26.23 -0.09
C PRO A 184 -4.44 26.18 -0.77
N GLY A 185 -5.51 26.23 0.04
CA GLY A 185 -6.89 26.11 -0.46
C GLY A 185 -7.27 24.68 -0.89
N GLY A 186 -6.48 23.67 -0.53
CA GLY A 186 -6.80 22.26 -0.73
C GLY A 186 -7.73 21.71 0.34
N ASP A 187 -8.12 20.44 0.14
CA ASP A 187 -9.09 19.74 1.01
C ASP A 187 -8.45 19.19 2.30
N LEU A 188 -7.15 18.92 2.26
CA LEU A 188 -6.40 18.31 3.37
C LEU A 188 -5.96 19.40 4.36
N ALA A 189 -6.17 19.13 5.66
CA ALA A 189 -5.76 20.04 6.72
C ALA A 189 -4.23 20.11 6.87
N THR A 190 -3.74 21.29 7.25
CA THR A 190 -2.36 21.47 7.70
C THR A 190 -2.21 20.88 9.10
N VAL A 191 -1.26 19.96 9.29
CA VAL A 191 -1.03 19.26 10.55
C VAL A 191 0.44 19.33 10.95
N PRO A 192 0.75 19.35 12.27
CA PRO A 192 2.14 19.41 12.74
C PRO A 192 2.90 18.10 12.54
N ARG A 193 2.21 16.99 12.38
CA ARG A 193 2.78 15.65 12.21
C ARG A 193 1.94 14.79 11.29
N SER A 194 2.59 13.89 10.56
CA SER A 194 1.94 12.90 9.71
C SER A 194 2.69 11.58 9.73
N LEU A 195 2.01 10.54 9.29
CA LEU A 195 2.56 9.21 9.11
C LEU A 195 2.19 8.69 7.73
N CYS A 196 3.18 8.22 6.99
CA CYS A 196 2.99 7.38 5.82
C CYS A 196 3.46 5.97 6.17
N MET A 197 2.59 4.99 6.06
CA MET A 197 2.91 3.58 6.28
C MET A 197 3.01 2.88 4.94
N LEU A 198 4.09 2.16 4.75
CA LEU A 198 4.29 1.26 3.62
C LEU A 198 4.32 -0.16 4.17
N SER A 199 3.40 -0.99 3.74
CA SER A 199 3.25 -2.35 4.25
C SER A 199 3.18 -3.36 3.13
N ASN A 200 3.97 -4.41 3.21
CA ASN A 200 3.83 -5.56 2.36
C ASN A 200 2.93 -6.57 3.09
N THR A 201 1.74 -6.80 2.54
CA THR A 201 0.73 -7.69 3.11
C THR A 201 0.15 -8.60 2.05
N THR A 202 -0.21 -9.81 2.43
CA THR A 202 -0.86 -10.77 1.54
C THR A 202 -2.28 -10.35 1.13
N ALA A 203 -2.90 -9.41 1.84
CA ALA A 203 -4.23 -8.89 1.51
C ALA A 203 -4.31 -8.21 0.12
N ILE A 204 -3.18 -7.80 -0.46
CA ILE A 204 -3.14 -7.23 -1.81
C ILE A 204 -3.60 -8.23 -2.88
N ALA A 205 -3.53 -9.53 -2.63
CA ALA A 205 -4.04 -10.57 -3.52
C ALA A 205 -5.51 -10.36 -3.89
N GLN A 206 -6.32 -9.79 -3.00
CA GLN A 206 -7.71 -9.42 -3.28
C GLN A 206 -7.84 -8.41 -4.44
N ALA A 207 -6.88 -7.51 -4.59
CA ALA A 207 -6.86 -6.55 -5.69
C ALA A 207 -6.51 -7.24 -7.02
N TRP A 208 -5.54 -8.15 -7.00
CA TRP A 208 -5.17 -8.96 -8.16
C TRP A 208 -6.33 -9.85 -8.61
N ALA A 209 -6.97 -10.56 -7.70
CA ALA A 209 -8.13 -11.42 -7.99
C ALA A 209 -9.27 -10.63 -8.67
N ARG A 210 -9.55 -9.40 -8.24
CA ARG A 210 -10.58 -8.55 -8.88
C ARG A 210 -10.18 -8.10 -10.29
N LEU A 211 -8.91 -7.78 -10.51
CA LEU A 211 -8.40 -7.41 -11.83
C LEU A 211 -8.46 -8.60 -12.79
N ASP A 212 -8.02 -9.75 -12.33
CA ASP A 212 -8.01 -11.00 -13.06
C ASP A 212 -9.42 -11.42 -13.50
N TYR A 213 -10.38 -11.33 -12.60
CA TYR A 213 -11.79 -11.58 -12.92
C TYR A 213 -12.31 -10.64 -14.01
N LYS A 214 -12.03 -9.35 -13.91
CA LYS A 214 -12.46 -8.37 -14.93
C LYS A 214 -11.77 -8.59 -16.29
N PHE A 215 -10.50 -8.97 -16.25
CA PHE A 215 -9.76 -9.34 -17.45
C PHE A 215 -10.39 -10.54 -18.14
N ASP A 216 -10.66 -11.61 -17.39
CA ASP A 216 -11.24 -12.85 -17.90
C ASP A 216 -12.60 -12.63 -18.56
N LEU A 217 -13.44 -11.75 -17.99
CA LEU A 217 -14.74 -11.38 -18.60
C LEU A 217 -14.57 -10.79 -20.01
N LEU A 218 -13.56 -9.96 -20.21
CA LEU A 218 -13.26 -9.34 -21.51
C LEU A 218 -12.55 -10.32 -22.45
N TYR A 219 -11.55 -11.02 -21.94
CA TYR A 219 -10.69 -11.89 -22.72
C TYR A 219 -11.41 -13.12 -23.25
N ASN A 220 -12.33 -13.70 -22.48
CA ASN A 220 -13.17 -14.82 -22.94
C ASN A 220 -14.03 -14.49 -24.18
N LYS A 221 -14.30 -13.20 -24.38
CA LYS A 221 -15.01 -12.69 -25.56
C LYS A 221 -14.08 -12.10 -26.62
N ARG A 222 -12.76 -12.09 -26.37
CA ARG A 222 -11.76 -11.42 -27.23
C ARG A 222 -12.11 -9.96 -27.53
N ALA A 223 -12.85 -9.31 -26.60
CA ALA A 223 -13.31 -7.95 -26.77
C ALA A 223 -12.12 -6.97 -26.77
N PHE A 224 -12.10 -6.04 -27.73
CA PHE A 224 -11.10 -4.98 -27.88
C PHE A 224 -9.65 -5.42 -28.18
N ILE A 225 -9.36 -6.71 -28.31
CA ILE A 225 -8.00 -7.21 -28.57
C ILE A 225 -7.48 -6.75 -29.93
N HIS A 226 -8.34 -6.64 -30.94
CA HIS A 226 -7.94 -6.23 -32.28
C HIS A 226 -7.29 -4.83 -32.33
N TRP A 227 -7.58 -3.94 -31.38
CA TRP A 227 -6.91 -2.64 -31.28
C TRP A 227 -5.45 -2.78 -30.85
N TYR A 228 -5.17 -3.69 -29.92
CA TYR A 228 -3.80 -3.97 -29.48
C TYR A 228 -3.01 -4.71 -30.56
N VAL A 229 -3.62 -5.67 -31.22
CA VAL A 229 -2.99 -6.38 -32.34
C VAL A 229 -2.69 -5.43 -33.50
N GLY A 230 -3.59 -4.47 -33.77
CA GLY A 230 -3.38 -3.43 -34.78
C GLY A 230 -2.17 -2.52 -34.49
N GLU A 231 -1.77 -2.37 -33.23
CA GLU A 231 -0.59 -1.61 -32.77
C GLU A 231 0.67 -2.50 -32.63
N GLY A 232 0.62 -3.76 -33.01
CA GLY A 232 1.78 -4.66 -33.08
C GLY A 232 1.92 -5.65 -31.92
N MET A 233 0.93 -5.74 -31.01
CA MET A 233 0.90 -6.79 -29.99
C MET A 233 0.43 -8.13 -30.58
N GLU A 234 0.92 -9.21 -30.00
CA GLU A 234 0.41 -10.55 -30.28
C GLU A 234 -0.68 -10.95 -29.27
N GLU A 235 -1.68 -11.69 -29.74
CA GLU A 235 -2.78 -12.16 -28.85
C GLU A 235 -2.24 -13.05 -27.72
N GLY A 236 -1.17 -13.80 -27.97
CA GLY A 236 -0.51 -14.64 -26.97
C GLY A 236 0.03 -13.89 -25.76
N GLU A 237 0.45 -12.63 -25.92
CA GLU A 237 0.96 -11.79 -24.83
C GLU A 237 -0.09 -11.53 -23.74
N PHE A 238 -1.38 -11.51 -24.11
CA PHE A 238 -2.47 -11.39 -23.14
C PHE A 238 -2.59 -12.63 -22.25
N ALA A 239 -2.48 -13.83 -22.83
CA ALA A 239 -2.53 -15.07 -22.09
C ALA A 239 -1.31 -15.20 -21.17
N GLU A 240 -0.12 -14.88 -21.65
CA GLU A 240 1.12 -14.91 -20.88
C GLU A 240 1.06 -13.96 -19.67
N ALA A 241 0.62 -12.71 -19.87
CA ALA A 241 0.45 -11.76 -18.79
C ALA A 241 -0.58 -12.21 -17.75
N ARG A 242 -1.68 -12.83 -18.20
CA ARG A 242 -2.71 -13.35 -17.29
C ARG A 242 -2.23 -14.55 -16.48
N GLU A 243 -1.49 -15.46 -17.09
CA GLU A 243 -0.88 -16.61 -16.40
C GLU A 243 0.14 -16.17 -15.35
N ASP A 244 0.94 -15.15 -15.66
CA ASP A 244 1.92 -14.60 -14.72
C ASP A 244 1.25 -13.94 -13.50
N LEU A 245 0.13 -13.22 -13.69
CA LEU A 245 -0.64 -12.68 -12.57
C LEU A 245 -1.34 -13.77 -11.75
N ALA A 246 -1.82 -14.83 -12.39
CA ALA A 246 -2.38 -15.97 -11.66
C ALA A 246 -1.32 -16.66 -10.80
N ALA A 247 -0.09 -16.78 -11.30
CA ALA A 247 1.03 -17.27 -10.51
C ALA A 247 1.36 -16.35 -9.33
N LEU A 248 1.33 -15.02 -9.55
CA LEU A 248 1.55 -14.03 -8.49
C LEU A 248 0.47 -14.13 -7.39
N GLU A 249 -0.80 -14.26 -7.76
CA GLU A 249 -1.90 -14.45 -6.80
C GLU A 249 -1.66 -15.68 -5.93
N LYS A 250 -1.24 -16.80 -6.56
CA LYS A 250 -0.91 -18.03 -5.88
C LYS A 250 0.31 -17.89 -4.95
N ASP A 251 1.33 -17.17 -5.38
CA ASP A 251 2.51 -16.88 -4.54
C ASP A 251 2.09 -16.14 -3.24
N TYR A 252 1.16 -15.20 -3.31
CA TYR A 252 0.62 -14.53 -2.12
C TYR A 252 -0.22 -15.44 -1.24
N GLU A 253 -1.00 -16.35 -1.82
CA GLU A 253 -1.79 -17.33 -1.08
C GLU A 253 -0.88 -18.34 -0.33
N GLU A 254 0.18 -18.81 -0.95
CA GLU A 254 1.16 -19.71 -0.33
C GLU A 254 1.87 -19.05 0.86
N ILE A 255 2.22 -17.75 0.75
CA ILE A 255 2.82 -17.00 1.85
C ILE A 255 1.84 -16.79 3.02
N ALA A 256 0.54 -16.70 2.73
CA ALA A 256 -0.50 -16.53 3.76
C ALA A 256 -0.77 -17.83 4.55
N GLN A 257 -0.50 -18.99 3.95
CA GLN A 257 -0.68 -20.28 4.62
C GLN A 257 0.42 -20.51 5.66
N GLU A 258 0.03 -21.09 6.79
CA GLU A 258 0.99 -21.60 7.78
C GLU A 258 1.58 -22.91 7.24
N PRO A 259 2.87 -23.20 7.49
CA PRO A 259 3.38 -24.53 7.21
C PRO A 259 2.55 -25.55 8.02
N ASP A 260 2.06 -26.58 7.34
CA ASP A 260 1.39 -27.69 8.02
C ASP A 260 2.38 -28.32 8.99
N ASP A 261 2.13 -28.23 10.29
CA ASP A 261 2.91 -28.89 11.37
C ASP A 261 2.80 -30.45 11.34
N SER A 262 2.34 -31.02 10.22
CA SER A 262 2.03 -32.46 10.13
C SER A 262 3.20 -33.37 9.74
N ASP A 263 4.40 -32.84 9.47
CA ASP A 263 5.53 -33.67 8.99
C ASP A 263 6.63 -33.96 10.03
N ASP A 264 6.50 -33.54 11.29
CA ASP A 264 7.54 -33.74 12.34
C ASP A 264 7.23 -34.87 13.35
N GLU A 265 6.25 -35.75 13.13
CA GLU A 265 5.96 -36.88 14.09
C GLU A 265 6.43 -38.26 13.67
N ASP A 266 7.20 -38.44 12.60
CA ASP A 266 7.70 -39.78 12.22
C ASP A 266 9.22 -39.82 12.01
N ASP A 267 10.02 -39.56 13.05
CA ASP A 267 11.41 -40.10 13.14
C ASP A 267 11.97 -40.01 14.57
N TYR A 268 11.51 -40.89 15.46
CA TYR A 268 12.28 -41.37 16.63
C TYR A 268 11.95 -42.81 16.97
#